data_1f8be2a291cb64a54aadd27ecbaf61b5
#
_entry.id   1f8be2a291cb64a54aadd27ecbaf61b5
#
_cell.length_a   1.000
_cell.length_b   1.000
_cell.length_c   1.000
_cell.angle_alpha   90.00
_cell.angle_beta   90.00
_cell.angle_gamma   90.00
#
_symmetry.space_group_name_H-M   'P 1'
#
loop_
_entity.id
_entity.type
_entity.pdbx_description
1 polymer ?
#
loop_
_entity_poly.entity_id
_entity_poly.type
_entity_poly.pdbx_seq_one_letter_code
_entity_poly.pdbx_strand_id
1 'polypeptide(L)'
;MERRDFLRMVAGCGAGALAGPAATLLAREAAAPSYFGLHPFIEAHPEAVFIRMTGVASKTDSDAKKSEGLAFANQIFSLRDTPGIPLSHKLAIKPNLTSASGMGTANAIVTDSFVVEGLVEGVKQIGIPAGQIYLREGLMVTQPGVGYVELAQRTGAHYGDDDSRTPVTKECPNGVVFRRTKYLGPFNYPDSYLINFAKFKSHAMGLTLCVKNLQGTNIRPYIRFCGGVQEAIADDFQPDAEDHVSALYRKHLQAGMPRWDTEKGEWMEMWIQRTIDHYALIKPNIGLNIIEGVYGQNGNGFNHGPGPEAMPEVFMTNMLIFGKDAFNVDIVGHWLGGHEPGNFGLFHIGKERGVSTTLNPANIPVYLWEDGGPKLTPISNFKRTPLATLYLAKSGEPQYHMINEPFAYPDEPRSACLSGGTKPGLRVLGVNRPGQGPSSVVVEYNLPTDGNASLELYNATGDRVGVLARGHQARGTHAAEWNTHKAAPGTYVCRMRANGFDQSRRVTLAG
;
A
#
# COMPACT_ATOMS: atom_id res chain seq x y z
N MET A 1 15.11 -38.53 -2.72
CA MET A 1 15.31 -38.76 -4.15
C MET A 1 15.58 -37.41 -4.76
N GLU A 2 16.81 -37.14 -5.12
CA GLU A 2 17.22 -35.81 -5.59
C GLU A 2 16.77 -35.58 -7.02
N ARG A 3 16.51 -34.33 -7.38
CA ARG A 3 16.01 -33.86 -8.68
C ARG A 3 16.90 -34.27 -9.88
N ARG A 4 18.11 -34.75 -9.63
CA ARG A 4 19.05 -35.26 -10.63
C ARG A 4 18.75 -36.70 -11.10
N ASP A 5 18.07 -37.48 -10.30
CA ASP A 5 17.79 -38.88 -10.63
C ASP A 5 16.54 -39.04 -11.53
N PHE A 6 15.64 -38.07 -11.49
CA PHE A 6 14.45 -38.06 -12.37
C PHE A 6 14.82 -37.80 -13.84
N LEU A 7 15.85 -37.02 -14.10
CA LEU A 7 16.28 -36.70 -15.48
C LEU A 7 17.09 -37.81 -16.15
N ARG A 8 17.58 -38.80 -15.39
CA ARG A 8 18.30 -39.97 -15.96
C ARG A 8 17.40 -41.15 -16.34
N MET A 9 16.14 -41.16 -15.90
CA MET A 9 15.21 -42.25 -16.15
C MET A 9 14.42 -42.10 -17.47
N VAL A 10 14.49 -40.97 -18.16
CA VAL A 10 13.79 -40.72 -19.44
C VAL A 10 14.67 -40.97 -20.67
N ALA A 11 15.96 -41.25 -20.47
CA ALA A 11 16.94 -41.36 -21.56
C ALA A 11 17.23 -42.82 -22.06
N GLY A 12 16.42 -43.81 -21.71
CA GLY A 12 16.70 -45.19 -22.06
C GLY A 12 15.49 -45.99 -22.41
N CYS A 13 14.99 -45.88 -23.65
CA CYS A 13 14.26 -46.95 -24.36
C CYS A 13 14.17 -46.65 -25.86
N GLY A 14 14.92 -47.40 -26.66
CA GLY A 14 14.48 -48.05 -27.89
C GLY A 14 14.50 -47.27 -29.21
N ALA A 15 15.56 -47.49 -29.98
CA ALA A 15 15.61 -47.17 -31.41
C ALA A 15 14.64 -48.05 -32.23
N GLY A 16 13.83 -47.43 -33.09
CA GLY A 16 13.04 -48.04 -34.15
C GLY A 16 12.76 -47.00 -35.22
N ALA A 17 13.47 -47.15 -36.35
CA ALA A 17 13.41 -46.21 -37.47
C ALA A 17 12.09 -46.29 -38.26
N LEU A 18 11.47 -45.13 -38.51
CA LEU A 18 10.68 -44.83 -39.71
C LEU A 18 10.86 -43.35 -40.05
N ALA A 19 11.40 -43.11 -41.25
CA ALA A 19 11.69 -41.78 -41.76
C ALA A 19 10.40 -41.08 -42.22
N GLY A 20 10.06 -39.98 -41.54
CA GLY A 20 9.14 -38.94 -42.00
C GLY A 20 9.75 -37.58 -41.69
N PRO A 21 9.42 -36.47 -42.37
CA PRO A 21 10.09 -35.22 -42.20
C PRO A 21 9.88 -34.76 -40.74
N ALA A 22 10.96 -34.77 -40.00
CA ALA A 22 11.01 -34.31 -38.63
C ALA A 22 10.71 -32.80 -38.58
N ALA A 23 9.49 -32.48 -38.22
CA ALA A 23 9.20 -31.18 -37.65
C ALA A 23 9.94 -31.12 -36.31
N THR A 24 11.08 -30.49 -36.28
CA THR A 24 11.83 -30.15 -35.06
C THR A 24 10.96 -29.17 -34.30
N LEU A 25 10.11 -29.66 -33.41
CA LEU A 25 9.54 -28.88 -32.32
C LEU A 25 10.72 -28.48 -31.44
N LEU A 26 11.35 -27.35 -31.77
CA LEU A 26 12.18 -26.62 -30.85
C LEU A 26 11.23 -26.24 -29.69
N ALA A 27 11.27 -26.99 -28.60
CA ALA A 27 10.78 -26.53 -27.34
C ALA A 27 11.50 -25.20 -27.09
N ARG A 28 10.79 -24.11 -27.31
CA ARG A 28 11.24 -22.77 -26.94
C ARG A 28 11.35 -22.83 -25.45
N GLU A 29 12.57 -22.95 -24.91
CA GLU A 29 12.78 -22.72 -23.49
C GLU A 29 12.08 -21.40 -23.17
N ALA A 30 11.06 -21.45 -22.33
CA ALA A 30 10.40 -20.24 -21.88
C ALA A 30 11.50 -19.39 -21.24
N ALA A 31 11.75 -18.21 -21.82
CA ALA A 31 12.72 -17.28 -21.25
C ALA A 31 12.35 -17.07 -19.78
N ALA A 32 13.35 -17.13 -18.91
CA ALA A 32 13.12 -16.90 -17.48
C ALA A 32 12.40 -15.56 -17.29
N PRO A 33 11.44 -15.47 -16.37
CA PRO A 33 10.75 -14.21 -16.08
C PRO A 33 11.75 -13.09 -15.81
N SER A 34 11.59 -11.96 -16.47
CA SER A 34 12.53 -10.84 -16.39
C SER A 34 11.97 -9.66 -15.61
N TYR A 35 10.72 -9.77 -15.19
CA TYR A 35 9.99 -8.69 -14.54
C TYR A 35 9.28 -9.19 -13.28
N PHE A 36 8.97 -8.26 -12.37
CA PHE A 36 8.07 -8.48 -11.26
C PHE A 36 6.97 -7.40 -11.25
N GLY A 37 5.97 -7.58 -10.42
CA GLY A 37 4.91 -6.60 -10.20
C GLY A 37 4.06 -7.00 -9.00
N LEU A 38 3.05 -6.18 -8.70
CA LEU A 38 2.05 -6.52 -7.70
C LEU A 38 1.04 -7.51 -8.26
N HIS A 39 0.29 -8.14 -7.38
CA HIS A 39 -0.84 -8.98 -7.77
C HIS A 39 -1.76 -8.21 -8.74
N PRO A 40 -2.23 -8.82 -9.85
CA PRO A 40 -2.99 -8.12 -10.89
C PRO A 40 -4.22 -7.37 -10.38
N PHE A 41 -4.87 -7.86 -9.34
CA PHE A 41 -6.01 -7.19 -8.72
C PHE A 41 -5.61 -5.85 -8.10
N ILE A 42 -4.46 -5.76 -7.43
CA ILE A 42 -3.95 -4.51 -6.86
C ILE A 42 -3.60 -3.51 -7.96
N GLU A 43 -3.00 -3.99 -9.03
CA GLU A 43 -2.67 -3.16 -10.20
C GLU A 43 -3.92 -2.60 -10.90
N ALA A 44 -4.98 -3.39 -10.94
CA ALA A 44 -6.26 -3.02 -11.55
C ALA A 44 -7.09 -2.06 -10.68
N HIS A 45 -6.80 -1.98 -9.35
CA HIS A 45 -7.52 -1.15 -8.39
C HIS A 45 -6.58 -0.23 -7.62
N PRO A 46 -5.93 0.72 -8.31
CA PRO A 46 -4.96 1.62 -7.67
C PRO A 46 -5.57 2.53 -6.59
N GLU A 47 -6.87 2.74 -6.64
CA GLU A 47 -7.65 3.51 -5.66
C GLU A 47 -8.01 2.71 -4.40
N ALA A 48 -7.93 1.37 -4.46
CA ALA A 48 -8.37 0.49 -3.38
C ALA A 48 -7.35 0.41 -2.24
N VAL A 49 -7.87 0.10 -1.08
CA VAL A 49 -7.08 -0.25 0.11
C VAL A 49 -7.39 -1.68 0.50
N PHE A 50 -6.34 -2.40 0.80
CA PHE A 50 -6.39 -3.81 1.16
C PHE A 50 -5.97 -3.97 2.62
N ILE A 51 -6.64 -4.85 3.35
CA ILE A 51 -6.32 -5.17 4.74
C ILE A 51 -6.11 -6.68 4.84
N ARG A 52 -4.89 -7.09 5.19
CA ARG A 52 -4.59 -8.46 5.55
C ARG A 52 -4.55 -8.58 7.07
N MET A 53 -5.34 -9.52 7.62
CA MET A 53 -5.25 -9.86 9.03
C MET A 53 -4.08 -10.83 9.26
N THR A 54 -3.31 -10.59 10.32
CA THR A 54 -2.20 -11.45 10.73
C THR A 54 -2.56 -12.27 11.98
N GLY A 55 -1.86 -13.37 12.22
CA GLY A 55 -2.11 -14.28 13.34
C GLY A 55 -1.08 -14.16 14.48
N VAL A 56 -0.41 -13.03 14.64
CA VAL A 56 0.66 -12.85 15.62
C VAL A 56 0.08 -12.72 17.03
N ALA A 57 0.42 -13.65 17.92
CA ALA A 57 -0.08 -13.65 19.29
C ALA A 57 0.60 -12.62 20.21
N SER A 58 1.88 -12.32 19.96
CA SER A 58 2.67 -11.40 20.78
C SER A 58 3.63 -10.56 19.93
N LYS A 59 3.81 -9.32 20.30
CA LYS A 59 4.83 -8.44 19.68
C LYS A 59 6.27 -8.95 19.82
N THR A 60 6.51 -9.89 20.75
CA THR A 60 7.82 -10.53 20.95
C THR A 60 8.01 -11.80 20.12
N ASP A 61 6.98 -12.29 19.45
CA ASP A 61 7.05 -13.47 18.59
C ASP A 61 7.67 -13.12 17.24
N SER A 62 8.98 -13.22 17.18
CA SER A 62 9.79 -12.86 16.00
C SER A 62 9.49 -13.75 14.80
N ASP A 63 9.31 -15.06 15.04
CA ASP A 63 9.12 -16.04 13.98
C ASP A 63 7.74 -15.90 13.33
N ALA A 64 6.69 -15.69 14.14
CA ALA A 64 5.36 -15.40 13.61
C ALA A 64 5.35 -14.10 12.78
N LYS A 65 5.98 -13.03 13.25
CA LYS A 65 6.10 -11.77 12.52
C LYS A 65 6.82 -11.92 11.19
N LYS A 66 7.96 -12.64 11.18
CA LYS A 66 8.70 -12.95 9.96
C LYS A 66 7.88 -13.79 8.99
N SER A 67 7.17 -14.80 9.50
CA SER A 67 6.29 -15.65 8.68
C SER A 67 5.17 -14.86 8.03
N GLU A 68 4.56 -13.90 8.74
CA GLU A 68 3.52 -13.03 8.17
C GLU A 68 4.07 -12.10 7.09
N GLY A 69 5.27 -11.54 7.28
CA GLY A 69 5.94 -10.72 6.25
C GLY A 69 6.25 -11.52 4.99
N LEU A 70 6.71 -12.77 5.15
CA LEU A 70 6.98 -13.69 4.03
C LEU A 70 5.68 -14.08 3.30
N ALA A 71 4.64 -14.45 4.02
CA ALA A 71 3.35 -14.80 3.45
C ALA A 71 2.74 -13.61 2.69
N PHE A 72 2.83 -12.41 3.25
CA PHE A 72 2.42 -11.18 2.59
C PHE A 72 3.15 -10.97 1.27
N ALA A 73 4.49 -11.05 1.27
CA ALA A 73 5.26 -10.85 0.05
C ALA A 73 4.89 -11.86 -1.05
N ASN A 74 4.76 -13.14 -0.69
CA ASN A 74 4.43 -14.21 -1.63
C ASN A 74 3.03 -14.09 -2.24
N GLN A 75 2.11 -13.41 -1.57
CA GLN A 75 0.76 -13.15 -2.08
C GLN A 75 0.67 -11.88 -2.91
N ILE A 76 1.48 -10.86 -2.59
CA ILE A 76 1.34 -9.52 -3.16
C ILE A 76 2.25 -9.31 -4.36
N PHE A 77 3.42 -9.95 -4.39
CA PHE A 77 4.37 -9.83 -5.49
C PHE A 77 4.37 -11.08 -6.36
N SER A 78 4.56 -10.90 -7.65
CA SER A 78 4.64 -12.00 -8.61
C SER A 78 5.66 -11.71 -9.72
N LEU A 79 6.29 -12.78 -10.22
CA LEU A 79 7.08 -12.73 -11.45
C LEU A 79 6.16 -12.58 -12.65
N ARG A 80 6.71 -11.97 -13.72
CA ARG A 80 6.00 -11.75 -14.97
C ARG A 80 6.90 -12.00 -16.18
N ASP A 81 6.36 -12.60 -17.21
CA ASP A 81 6.97 -12.72 -18.53
C ASP A 81 6.66 -11.51 -19.42
N THR A 82 5.60 -10.76 -19.07
CA THR A 82 5.18 -9.53 -19.75
C THR A 82 5.81 -8.31 -19.10
N PRO A 83 5.92 -7.17 -19.80
CA PRO A 83 6.49 -5.96 -19.24
C PRO A 83 5.91 -5.60 -17.88
N GLY A 84 6.78 -5.37 -16.93
CA GLY A 84 6.53 -4.99 -15.54
C GLY A 84 7.74 -4.22 -15.02
N ILE A 85 8.03 -4.34 -13.74
CA ILE A 85 9.24 -3.77 -13.16
C ILE A 85 10.40 -4.74 -13.41
N PRO A 86 11.48 -4.34 -14.11
CA PRO A 86 12.64 -5.20 -14.33
C PRO A 86 13.23 -5.72 -13.02
N LEU A 87 13.63 -6.98 -12.98
CA LEU A 87 14.29 -7.57 -11.80
C LEU A 87 15.62 -6.89 -11.46
N SER A 88 16.21 -6.15 -12.40
CA SER A 88 17.41 -5.33 -12.19
C SER A 88 17.14 -3.99 -11.50
N HIS A 89 15.89 -3.60 -11.32
CA HIS A 89 15.55 -2.37 -10.59
C HIS A 89 15.91 -2.48 -9.12
N LYS A 90 16.26 -1.33 -8.54
CA LYS A 90 16.48 -1.19 -7.11
C LYS A 90 15.15 -1.22 -6.39
N LEU A 91 14.99 -2.19 -5.48
CA LEU A 91 13.86 -2.26 -4.58
C LEU A 91 14.19 -1.46 -3.31
N ALA A 92 13.68 -0.25 -3.23
CA ALA A 92 13.91 0.62 -2.09
C ALA A 92 12.77 0.47 -1.07
N ILE A 93 13.06 -0.06 0.10
CA ILE A 93 12.11 -0.20 1.20
C ILE A 93 12.35 0.94 2.19
N LYS A 94 11.33 1.75 2.43
CA LYS A 94 11.33 2.86 3.38
C LYS A 94 10.55 2.48 4.65
N PRO A 95 11.20 1.86 5.67
CA PRO A 95 10.55 1.67 6.94
C PRO A 95 10.38 3.01 7.70
N ASN A 96 9.56 3.03 8.71
CA ASN A 96 9.58 4.12 9.68
C ASN A 96 10.66 3.83 10.74
N LEU A 97 11.78 4.54 10.68
CA LEU A 97 12.85 4.44 11.67
C LEU A 97 13.06 5.81 12.31
N THR A 98 12.33 6.06 13.36
CA THR A 98 12.51 7.26 14.19
C THR A 98 13.33 6.94 15.45
N SER A 99 13.55 7.90 16.34
CA SER A 99 14.42 7.81 17.53
C SER A 99 14.08 6.64 18.47
N ALA A 100 14.49 5.43 18.10
CA ALA A 100 14.23 4.19 18.85
C ALA A 100 15.51 3.38 19.13
N SER A 101 16.69 3.99 18.97
CA SER A 101 17.97 3.33 19.21
C SER A 101 18.01 2.74 20.63
N GLY A 102 18.37 1.45 20.71
CA GLY A 102 18.46 0.73 21.98
C GLY A 102 17.14 0.25 22.59
N MET A 103 15.99 0.52 21.95
CA MET A 103 14.67 0.17 22.52
C MET A 103 14.23 -1.29 22.26
N GLY A 104 15.06 -2.07 21.62
CA GLY A 104 14.76 -3.47 21.27
C GLY A 104 13.86 -3.61 20.04
N THR A 105 13.74 -4.85 19.56
CA THR A 105 13.02 -5.18 18.32
C THR A 105 11.50 -5.20 18.46
N ALA A 106 10.97 -5.29 19.68
CA ALA A 106 9.54 -5.34 19.96
C ALA A 106 8.98 -3.98 20.42
N ASN A 107 9.64 -2.87 20.05
CA ASN A 107 9.14 -1.54 20.28
C ASN A 107 8.04 -1.20 19.25
N ALA A 108 7.04 -0.41 19.65
CA ALA A 108 5.95 -0.02 18.75
C ALA A 108 6.19 1.33 18.05
N ILE A 109 7.43 1.81 18.05
CA ILE A 109 7.84 3.13 17.54
C ILE A 109 8.27 3.04 16.08
N VAL A 110 8.99 1.97 15.71
CA VAL A 110 9.50 1.73 14.35
C VAL A 110 8.73 0.60 13.66
N THR A 111 8.79 0.56 12.35
CA THR A 111 8.31 -0.59 11.58
C THR A 111 9.05 -1.85 12.04
N ASP A 112 8.33 -2.91 12.30
CA ASP A 112 8.91 -4.13 12.88
C ASP A 112 9.91 -4.79 11.93
N SER A 113 11.14 -4.99 12.39
CA SER A 113 12.23 -5.51 11.57
C SER A 113 12.00 -6.95 11.11
N PHE A 114 11.29 -7.78 11.88
CA PHE A 114 11.00 -9.16 11.47
C PHE A 114 9.91 -9.24 10.40
N VAL A 115 8.90 -8.37 10.45
CA VAL A 115 7.91 -8.26 9.35
C VAL A 115 8.62 -7.83 8.06
N VAL A 116 9.52 -6.84 8.15
CA VAL A 116 10.31 -6.39 6.98
C VAL A 116 11.26 -7.48 6.50
N GLU A 117 11.87 -8.24 7.40
CA GLU A 117 12.74 -9.37 7.05
C GLU A 117 11.97 -10.43 6.26
N GLY A 118 10.78 -10.78 6.71
CA GLY A 118 9.90 -11.69 5.99
C GLY A 118 9.55 -11.19 4.60
N LEU A 119 9.20 -9.90 4.46
CA LEU A 119 8.97 -9.28 3.14
C LEU A 119 10.22 -9.39 2.25
N VAL A 120 11.42 -9.07 2.77
CA VAL A 120 12.67 -9.15 2.02
C VAL A 120 12.93 -10.58 1.54
N GLU A 121 12.75 -11.58 2.41
CA GLU A 121 12.93 -12.99 2.02
C GLU A 121 11.92 -13.41 0.95
N GLY A 122 10.67 -12.94 1.04
CA GLY A 122 9.65 -13.24 0.03
C GLY A 122 9.98 -12.63 -1.34
N VAL A 123 10.42 -11.37 -1.40
CA VAL A 123 10.82 -10.77 -2.67
C VAL A 123 12.10 -11.37 -3.25
N LYS A 124 13.01 -11.90 -2.41
CA LYS A 124 14.14 -12.70 -2.86
C LYS A 124 13.69 -14.03 -3.48
N GLN A 125 12.68 -14.68 -2.89
CA GLN A 125 12.12 -15.93 -3.42
C GLN A 125 11.53 -15.78 -4.82
N ILE A 126 10.97 -14.61 -5.15
CA ILE A 126 10.52 -14.29 -6.51
C ILE A 126 11.64 -13.85 -7.46
N GLY A 127 12.92 -13.88 -7.03
CA GLY A 127 14.07 -13.68 -7.88
C GLY A 127 14.69 -12.28 -7.84
N ILE A 128 14.26 -11.37 -6.96
CA ILE A 128 14.93 -10.07 -6.78
C ILE A 128 16.24 -10.32 -6.02
N PRO A 129 17.42 -10.00 -6.59
CA PRO A 129 18.68 -10.22 -5.91
C PRO A 129 18.81 -9.36 -4.64
N ALA A 130 19.41 -9.90 -3.58
CA ALA A 130 19.63 -9.17 -2.33
C ALA A 130 20.38 -7.84 -2.55
N GLY A 131 21.36 -7.82 -3.45
CA GLY A 131 22.10 -6.61 -3.84
C GLY A 131 21.28 -5.54 -4.58
N GLN A 132 20.02 -5.80 -4.90
CA GLN A 132 19.08 -4.80 -5.42
C GLN A 132 18.09 -4.31 -4.36
N ILE A 133 18.18 -4.79 -3.12
CA ILE A 133 17.26 -4.43 -2.02
C ILE A 133 17.93 -3.44 -1.09
N TYR A 134 17.30 -2.29 -0.90
CA TYR A 134 17.81 -1.17 -0.13
C TYR A 134 16.84 -0.80 0.98
N LEU A 135 17.29 -0.91 2.23
CA LEU A 135 16.56 -0.44 3.42
C LEU A 135 17.09 0.95 3.77
N ARG A 136 16.27 1.97 3.65
CA ARG A 136 16.72 3.37 3.78
C ARG A 136 15.77 4.21 4.65
N GLU A 137 16.37 5.07 5.47
CA GLU A 137 15.66 6.11 6.23
C GLU A 137 16.57 7.34 6.36
N GLY A 138 16.10 8.49 5.91
CA GLY A 138 16.93 9.70 5.87
C GLY A 138 17.23 10.33 7.21
N LEU A 139 16.37 10.09 8.22
CA LEU A 139 16.61 10.67 9.56
C LEU A 139 17.74 9.96 10.30
N MET A 140 17.82 8.65 10.15
CA MET A 140 18.74 7.80 10.90
C MET A 140 19.44 6.83 9.96
N VAL A 141 20.73 7.00 9.85
CA VAL A 141 21.59 6.17 9.00
C VAL A 141 21.59 4.72 9.48
N THR A 142 21.84 4.53 10.77
CA THR A 142 21.73 3.25 11.45
C THR A 142 21.10 3.47 12.81
N GLN A 143 20.25 2.52 13.24
CA GLN A 143 19.71 2.47 14.58
C GLN A 143 20.03 1.13 15.21
N PRO A 144 21.05 1.05 16.09
CA PRO A 144 21.37 -0.18 16.78
C PRO A 144 20.23 -0.60 17.72
N GLY A 145 20.07 -1.93 17.86
CA GLY A 145 19.11 -2.52 18.81
C GLY A 145 17.65 -2.50 18.38
N VAL A 146 17.34 -2.16 17.11
CA VAL A 146 15.98 -2.26 16.56
C VAL A 146 15.87 -3.34 15.47
N GLY A 147 16.91 -4.12 15.24
CA GLY A 147 16.93 -5.32 14.41
C GLY A 147 17.24 -5.13 12.94
N TYR A 148 17.43 -3.90 12.45
CA TYR A 148 17.67 -3.64 11.02
C TYR A 148 19.11 -3.93 10.57
N VAL A 149 20.10 -3.76 11.44
CA VAL A 149 21.48 -4.16 11.16
C VAL A 149 21.55 -5.67 10.98
N GLU A 150 20.96 -6.41 11.90
CA GLU A 150 20.92 -7.88 11.89
C GLU A 150 20.07 -8.40 10.71
N LEU A 151 18.98 -7.73 10.38
CA LEU A 151 18.15 -8.04 9.20
C LEU A 151 19.02 -7.93 7.93
N ALA A 152 19.73 -6.83 7.75
CA ALA A 152 20.59 -6.63 6.58
C ALA A 152 21.69 -7.69 6.48
N GLN A 153 22.30 -8.05 7.61
CA GLN A 153 23.30 -9.11 7.67
C GLN A 153 22.74 -10.48 7.26
N ARG A 154 21.54 -10.83 7.75
CA ARG A 154 20.90 -12.12 7.42
C ARG A 154 20.42 -12.20 5.98
N THR A 155 19.89 -11.11 5.44
CA THR A 155 19.25 -11.11 4.12
C THR A 155 20.20 -10.75 2.98
N GLY A 156 21.29 -10.03 3.27
CA GLY A 156 22.21 -9.45 2.31
C GLY A 156 21.69 -8.16 1.67
N ALA A 157 20.60 -7.59 2.18
CA ALA A 157 20.07 -6.29 1.72
C ALA A 157 20.99 -5.14 2.19
N HIS A 158 21.01 -4.06 1.42
CA HIS A 158 21.75 -2.86 1.80
C HIS A 158 21.04 -2.10 2.93
N TYR A 159 21.75 -1.77 3.99
CA TYR A 159 21.29 -0.92 5.07
C TYR A 159 22.40 0.02 5.52
N GLY A 160 22.11 1.31 5.65
CA GLY A 160 23.08 2.32 6.04
C GLY A 160 23.33 3.36 4.95
N ASP A 161 24.49 4.02 5.01
CA ASP A 161 24.82 5.24 4.28
C ASP A 161 25.45 5.07 2.89
N ASP A 162 25.73 3.86 2.45
CA ASP A 162 26.64 3.64 1.33
C ASP A 162 26.21 4.35 0.04
N ASP A 163 24.89 4.54 -0.18
CA ASP A 163 24.33 5.22 -1.35
C ASP A 163 23.77 6.63 -1.06
N SER A 164 23.86 7.09 0.19
CA SER A 164 23.44 8.46 0.55
C SER A 164 24.35 9.53 -0.08
N ARG A 165 25.46 9.13 -0.63
CA ARG A 165 26.51 9.99 -1.19
C ARG A 165 26.09 10.74 -2.44
N THR A 166 25.05 10.29 -3.13
CA THR A 166 24.56 10.98 -4.34
C THR A 166 23.06 11.27 -4.21
N PRO A 167 22.67 12.29 -3.44
CA PRO A 167 21.28 12.67 -3.33
C PRO A 167 20.75 13.16 -4.68
N VAL A 168 19.51 12.78 -4.99
CA VAL A 168 18.82 13.24 -6.20
C VAL A 168 18.08 14.52 -5.90
N THR A 169 18.42 15.59 -6.60
CA THR A 169 17.66 16.85 -6.55
C THR A 169 16.48 16.78 -7.51
N LYS A 170 15.30 17.17 -7.02
CA LYS A 170 14.07 17.32 -7.82
C LYS A 170 13.54 18.74 -7.69
N GLU A 171 13.29 19.38 -8.83
CA GLU A 171 12.62 20.67 -8.88
C GLU A 171 11.12 20.50 -8.57
N CYS A 172 10.56 21.47 -7.87
CA CYS A 172 9.15 21.52 -7.46
C CYS A 172 8.50 22.82 -7.99
N PRO A 173 8.25 22.93 -9.29
CA PRO A 173 7.81 24.21 -9.89
C PRO A 173 6.43 24.66 -9.37
N ASN A 174 5.59 23.74 -8.90
CA ASN A 174 4.27 24.00 -8.34
C ASN A 174 4.25 23.81 -6.81
N GLY A 175 5.40 23.79 -6.15
CA GLY A 175 5.49 23.69 -4.70
C GLY A 175 4.98 24.95 -4.02
N VAL A 176 4.31 24.78 -2.90
CA VAL A 176 3.90 25.88 -2.03
C VAL A 176 5.07 26.33 -1.13
N VAL A 177 5.83 25.35 -0.65
CA VAL A 177 6.95 25.57 0.27
C VAL A 177 8.28 25.32 -0.41
N PHE A 178 8.44 24.19 -1.08
CA PHE A 178 9.68 23.82 -1.73
C PHE A 178 9.72 24.31 -3.18
N ARG A 179 10.82 24.96 -3.56
CA ARG A 179 11.22 25.17 -4.95
C ARG A 179 11.91 23.92 -5.52
N ARG A 180 12.70 23.25 -4.68
CA ARG A 180 13.34 21.98 -4.97
C ARG A 180 13.60 21.22 -3.67
N THR A 181 13.83 19.92 -3.77
CA THR A 181 14.18 19.08 -2.61
C THR A 181 15.15 17.97 -3.01
N LYS A 182 15.85 17.38 -2.04
CA LYS A 182 16.87 16.35 -2.27
C LYS A 182 16.48 15.06 -1.58
N TYR A 183 16.54 13.98 -2.33
CA TYR A 183 16.19 12.64 -1.90
C TYR A 183 17.43 11.80 -1.64
N LEU A 184 17.34 10.95 -0.63
CA LEU A 184 18.33 9.92 -0.35
C LEU A 184 18.28 8.85 -1.45
N GLY A 185 19.44 8.47 -2.00
CA GLY A 185 19.49 7.36 -2.95
C GLY A 185 19.12 6.02 -2.28
N PRO A 186 18.46 5.10 -3.00
CA PRO A 186 18.00 5.22 -4.39
C PRO A 186 16.53 5.63 -4.52
N PHE A 187 15.87 6.21 -3.52
CA PHE A 187 14.42 6.44 -3.50
C PHE A 187 13.84 7.11 -4.74
N ASN A 188 14.56 7.98 -5.37
CA ASN A 188 14.07 8.73 -6.53
C ASN A 188 14.95 8.54 -7.78
N TYR A 189 15.57 7.36 -7.90
CA TYR A 189 16.28 6.98 -9.12
C TYR A 189 15.29 6.49 -10.19
N PRO A 190 15.61 6.65 -11.48
CA PRO A 190 14.74 6.17 -12.56
C PRO A 190 14.50 4.66 -12.54
N ASP A 191 15.47 3.90 -12.04
CA ASP A 191 15.48 2.45 -11.92
C ASP A 191 15.14 1.98 -10.49
N SER A 192 14.32 2.74 -9.76
CA SER A 192 13.91 2.42 -8.39
C SER A 192 12.41 2.14 -8.30
N TYR A 193 12.08 1.15 -7.49
CA TYR A 193 10.72 0.82 -7.07
C TYR A 193 10.62 0.96 -5.55
N LEU A 194 9.79 1.90 -5.09
CA LEU A 194 9.68 2.24 -3.67
C LEU A 194 8.54 1.48 -3.00
N ILE A 195 8.87 0.74 -1.95
CA ILE A 195 7.91 0.23 -0.96
C ILE A 195 7.99 1.14 0.27
N ASN A 196 6.92 1.90 0.50
CA ASN A 196 6.76 2.74 1.66
C ASN A 196 6.12 1.93 2.80
N PHE A 197 6.87 1.61 3.84
CA PHE A 197 6.47 0.71 4.91
C PHE A 197 6.38 1.46 6.25
N ALA A 198 5.24 2.09 6.49
CA ALA A 198 4.97 2.89 7.67
C ALA A 198 4.63 2.04 8.89
N LYS A 199 4.64 2.65 10.08
CA LYS A 199 4.20 2.05 11.35
C LYS A 199 2.84 2.59 11.77
N PHE A 200 1.95 1.72 12.24
CA PHE A 200 0.65 2.10 12.80
C PHE A 200 0.83 2.67 14.22
N LYS A 201 0.98 3.98 14.32
CA LYS A 201 1.21 4.66 15.61
C LYS A 201 0.73 6.11 15.61
N SER A 202 0.41 6.62 16.79
CA SER A 202 0.12 8.04 17.01
C SER A 202 1.38 8.91 17.04
N HIS A 203 1.18 10.19 16.87
CA HIS A 203 2.18 11.24 16.92
C HIS A 203 1.50 12.55 17.28
N ALA A 204 2.24 13.52 17.86
CA ALA A 204 1.73 14.87 18.11
C ALA A 204 1.17 15.58 16.87
N MET A 205 1.50 15.11 15.69
CA MET A 205 1.02 15.59 14.39
C MET A 205 -0.03 14.66 13.77
N GLY A 206 -0.85 14.00 14.57
CA GLY A 206 -1.80 12.98 14.13
C GLY A 206 -1.24 11.56 14.21
N LEU A 207 -1.46 10.75 13.18
CA LEU A 207 -0.87 9.43 13.08
C LEU A 207 0.35 9.42 12.17
N THR A 208 1.35 8.59 12.49
CA THR A 208 2.46 8.32 11.58
C THR A 208 2.03 7.19 10.66
N LEU A 209 1.61 7.53 9.47
CA LEU A 209 1.23 6.58 8.43
C LEU A 209 2.05 6.83 7.16
N CYS A 210 1.56 6.41 6.00
CA CYS A 210 2.32 6.39 4.76
C CYS A 210 2.78 7.78 4.29
N VAL A 211 1.88 8.75 4.23
CA VAL A 211 2.21 10.11 3.73
C VAL A 211 3.27 10.77 4.60
N LYS A 212 3.09 10.72 5.95
CA LYS A 212 4.09 11.26 6.87
C LYS A 212 5.40 10.50 6.82
N ASN A 213 5.36 9.17 6.65
CA ASN A 213 6.55 8.33 6.57
C ASN A 213 7.46 8.70 5.40
N LEU A 214 6.90 9.15 4.28
CA LEU A 214 7.66 9.55 3.09
C LEU A 214 8.62 10.71 3.33
N GLN A 215 8.41 11.55 4.36
CA GLN A 215 9.40 12.58 4.71
C GLN A 215 10.80 12.02 4.92
N GLY A 216 10.91 10.80 5.44
CA GLY A 216 12.19 10.11 5.63
C GLY A 216 12.84 9.61 4.33
N THR A 217 12.32 9.89 3.15
CA THR A 217 13.00 9.68 1.88
C THR A 217 13.93 10.82 1.50
N ASN A 218 13.81 11.98 2.14
CA ASN A 218 14.72 13.09 1.96
C ASN A 218 16.03 12.90 2.75
N ILE A 219 17.07 13.64 2.35
CA ILE A 219 18.28 13.79 3.15
C ILE A 219 18.02 14.66 4.40
N ARG A 220 18.88 14.55 5.41
CA ARG A 220 18.68 15.16 6.75
C ARG A 220 18.21 16.61 6.82
N PRO A 221 18.76 17.57 6.08
CA PRO A 221 18.33 18.98 6.21
C PRO A 221 16.84 19.19 5.93
N TYR A 222 16.21 18.35 5.10
CA TYR A 222 14.79 18.48 4.73
C TYR A 222 13.84 17.78 5.71
N ILE A 223 14.33 16.84 6.50
CA ILE A 223 13.51 16.02 7.42
C ILE A 223 13.51 16.61 8.83
N ARG A 224 14.63 17.23 9.19
CA ARG A 224 14.93 17.66 10.56
C ARG A 224 13.95 18.70 11.02
N PHE A 225 13.08 18.76 11.74
CA PHE A 225 12.07 19.75 12.14
C PHE A 225 10.80 19.67 11.26
N CYS A 226 9.92 18.87 11.68
CA CYS A 226 8.67 18.57 11.02
C CYS A 226 7.86 19.79 10.52
N GLY A 227 8.07 21.01 10.97
CA GLY A 227 7.26 22.16 10.61
C GLY A 227 7.98 23.48 10.34
N GLY A 228 9.27 23.61 10.50
CA GLY A 228 9.96 24.91 10.34
C GLY A 228 10.69 25.06 9.01
N VAL A 229 10.91 26.30 8.58
CA VAL A 229 11.91 26.67 7.57
C VAL A 229 13.30 26.59 8.21
N GLN A 230 14.29 26.10 7.49
CA GLN A 230 15.66 25.94 7.99
C GLN A 230 16.63 26.76 7.16
N GLU A 231 17.46 27.54 7.81
CA GLU A 231 18.52 28.32 7.14
C GLU A 231 19.41 27.45 6.23
N ALA A 232 19.73 26.24 6.67
CA ALA A 232 20.60 25.32 5.92
C ALA A 232 20.06 24.92 4.53
N ILE A 233 18.78 25.13 4.26
CA ILE A 233 18.10 24.82 2.99
C ILE A 233 17.22 25.98 2.53
N ALA A 234 17.46 27.19 3.00
CA ALA A 234 16.67 28.38 2.67
C ALA A 234 16.56 28.61 1.15
N ASP A 235 17.65 28.37 0.41
CA ASP A 235 17.67 28.48 -1.06
C ASP A 235 16.79 27.45 -1.78
N ASP A 236 16.32 26.44 -1.10
CA ASP A 236 15.48 25.38 -1.65
C ASP A 236 13.98 25.58 -1.37
N PHE A 237 13.65 26.64 -0.60
CA PHE A 237 12.26 27.10 -0.42
C PHE A 237 11.83 28.08 -1.52
N GLN A 238 10.54 28.23 -1.72
CA GLN A 238 9.99 29.35 -2.48
C GLN A 238 10.34 30.67 -1.76
N PRO A 239 10.65 31.74 -2.48
CA PRO A 239 11.07 33.01 -1.87
C PRO A 239 10.03 33.61 -0.92
N ASP A 240 8.76 33.35 -1.14
CA ASP A 240 7.59 33.84 -0.39
C ASP A 240 6.89 32.75 0.41
N ALA A 241 7.55 31.61 0.69
CA ALA A 241 6.94 30.43 1.29
C ALA A 241 6.22 30.73 2.62
N GLU A 242 6.81 31.52 3.49
CA GLU A 242 6.23 31.86 4.80
C GLU A 242 4.99 32.72 4.64
N ASP A 243 5.04 33.80 3.85
CA ASP A 243 3.89 34.67 3.58
C ASP A 243 2.75 33.93 2.88
N HIS A 244 3.09 33.07 1.91
CA HIS A 244 2.12 32.26 1.19
C HIS A 244 1.42 31.26 2.13
N VAL A 245 2.18 30.55 2.96
CA VAL A 245 1.61 29.62 3.96
C VAL A 245 0.74 30.35 4.97
N SER A 246 1.16 31.53 5.44
CA SER A 246 0.35 32.35 6.36
C SER A 246 -0.95 32.82 5.70
N ALA A 247 -0.94 33.11 4.41
CA ALA A 247 -2.16 33.43 3.66
C ALA A 247 -3.09 32.23 3.53
N LEU A 248 -2.55 31.04 3.21
CA LEU A 248 -3.31 29.79 3.15
C LEU A 248 -3.88 29.41 4.51
N TYR A 249 -3.10 29.54 5.58
CA TYR A 249 -3.57 29.31 6.94
C TYR A 249 -4.80 30.17 7.28
N ARG A 250 -4.73 31.51 7.02
CA ARG A 250 -5.88 32.40 7.24
C ARG A 250 -7.10 32.02 6.40
N LYS A 251 -6.90 31.61 5.14
CA LYS A 251 -7.98 31.09 4.27
C LYS A 251 -8.64 29.86 4.87
N HIS A 252 -7.85 28.88 5.29
CA HIS A 252 -8.35 27.61 5.86
C HIS A 252 -9.04 27.83 7.20
N LEU A 253 -8.50 28.75 8.04
CA LEU A 253 -9.12 29.13 9.30
C LEU A 253 -10.50 29.77 9.06
N GLN A 254 -10.61 30.71 8.11
CA GLN A 254 -11.87 31.35 7.74
C GLN A 254 -12.88 30.36 7.14
N ALA A 255 -12.40 29.36 6.41
CA ALA A 255 -13.21 28.29 5.86
C ALA A 255 -13.68 27.27 6.92
N GLY A 256 -13.26 27.42 8.18
CA GLY A 256 -13.64 26.53 9.28
C GLY A 256 -12.99 25.16 9.22
N MET A 257 -11.75 25.06 8.69
CA MET A 257 -11.02 23.80 8.74
C MET A 257 -10.90 23.30 10.18
N PRO A 258 -11.27 22.05 10.46
CA PRO A 258 -11.31 21.54 11.82
C PRO A 258 -10.00 21.73 12.56
N ARG A 259 -10.07 22.28 13.78
CA ARG A 259 -8.94 22.50 14.70
C ARG A 259 -7.82 23.44 14.18
N TRP A 260 -8.10 24.26 13.15
CA TRP A 260 -7.13 25.25 12.64
C TRP A 260 -7.01 26.50 13.53
N ASP A 261 -7.93 26.71 14.46
CA ASP A 261 -8.00 27.82 15.40
C ASP A 261 -7.07 27.67 16.62
N THR A 262 -6.05 26.83 16.55
CA THR A 262 -5.08 26.57 17.60
C THR A 262 -3.79 27.34 17.43
N GLU A 263 -3.00 27.50 18.49
CA GLU A 263 -1.68 28.11 18.46
C GLU A 263 -0.70 27.45 17.47
N LYS A 264 -0.96 26.20 17.09
CA LYS A 264 -0.13 25.42 16.16
C LYS A 264 -0.74 25.29 14.78
N GLY A 265 -1.87 25.92 14.49
CA GLY A 265 -2.56 25.78 13.20
C GLY A 265 -1.69 26.22 12.03
N GLU A 266 -1.05 27.38 12.09
CA GLU A 266 -0.16 27.87 11.03
C GLU A 266 1.12 27.01 10.88
N TRP A 267 1.67 26.52 11.99
CA TRP A 267 2.79 25.59 11.94
C TRP A 267 2.40 24.25 11.28
N MET A 268 1.18 23.77 11.53
CA MET A 268 0.64 22.59 10.87
C MET A 268 0.38 22.83 9.37
N GLU A 269 -0.10 24.03 9.01
CA GLU A 269 -0.25 24.43 7.62
C GLU A 269 1.09 24.31 6.89
N MET A 270 2.15 24.91 7.42
CA MET A 270 3.50 24.82 6.85
C MET A 270 3.94 23.37 6.69
N TRP A 271 3.76 22.55 7.74
CA TRP A 271 4.15 21.15 7.69
C TRP A 271 3.39 20.36 6.61
N ILE A 272 2.07 20.56 6.51
CA ILE A 272 1.24 19.86 5.54
C ILE A 272 1.58 20.27 4.11
N GLN A 273 1.71 21.57 3.85
CA GLN A 273 2.04 22.08 2.52
C GLN A 273 3.37 21.51 2.01
N ARG A 274 4.42 21.54 2.82
CA ARG A 274 5.71 20.93 2.46
C ARG A 274 5.65 19.41 2.32
N THR A 275 4.83 18.74 3.12
CA THR A 275 4.63 17.28 3.01
C THR A 275 3.99 16.91 1.68
N ILE A 276 3.03 17.72 1.22
CA ILE A 276 2.37 17.49 -0.07
C ILE A 276 3.31 17.82 -1.24
N ASP A 277 4.12 18.90 -1.17
CA ASP A 277 5.16 19.19 -2.15
C ASP A 277 6.07 17.99 -2.34
N HIS A 278 6.54 17.45 -1.23
CA HIS A 278 7.42 16.30 -1.22
C HIS A 278 6.74 15.04 -1.77
N TYR A 279 5.51 14.76 -1.36
CA TYR A 279 4.73 13.62 -1.84
C TYR A 279 4.55 13.66 -3.36
N ALA A 280 4.21 14.82 -3.91
CA ALA A 280 4.00 14.99 -5.35
C ALA A 280 5.24 14.60 -6.18
N LEU A 281 6.43 14.85 -5.65
CA LEU A 281 7.70 14.55 -6.32
C LEU A 281 8.12 13.08 -6.21
N ILE A 282 7.80 12.40 -5.09
CA ILE A 282 8.19 11.00 -4.87
C ILE A 282 7.13 10.01 -5.37
N LYS A 283 5.87 10.44 -5.49
CA LYS A 283 4.73 9.60 -5.90
C LYS A 283 5.00 8.71 -7.13
N PRO A 284 5.66 9.18 -8.20
CA PRO A 284 5.92 8.34 -9.38
C PRO A 284 6.79 7.10 -9.11
N ASN A 285 7.60 7.11 -8.06
CA ASN A 285 8.46 5.99 -7.68
C ASN A 285 7.79 5.02 -6.70
N ILE A 286 6.65 5.39 -6.12
CA ILE A 286 5.94 4.57 -5.13
C ILE A 286 5.22 3.44 -5.85
N GLY A 287 5.66 2.22 -5.58
CA GLY A 287 4.99 1.02 -6.07
C GLY A 287 3.91 0.52 -5.12
N LEU A 288 4.20 0.55 -3.81
CA LEU A 288 3.29 0.08 -2.77
C LEU A 288 3.45 0.89 -1.48
N ASN A 289 2.34 1.23 -0.86
CA ASN A 289 2.27 1.78 0.50
C ASN A 289 1.75 0.71 1.45
N ILE A 290 2.39 0.54 2.61
CA ILE A 290 2.04 -0.43 3.63
C ILE A 290 2.07 0.25 4.99
N ILE A 291 1.04 0.07 5.79
CA ILE A 291 1.05 0.37 7.23
C ILE A 291 1.21 -0.96 7.97
N GLU A 292 2.33 -1.14 8.64
CA GLU A 292 2.54 -2.26 9.54
C GLU A 292 1.79 -1.98 10.85
N GLY A 293 0.73 -2.71 11.06
CA GLY A 293 -0.14 -2.69 12.21
C GLY A 293 -0.30 -4.09 12.81
N VAL A 294 0.74 -4.93 12.82
CA VAL A 294 0.73 -6.14 13.65
C VAL A 294 0.48 -5.75 15.09
N TYR A 295 1.12 -4.68 15.53
CA TYR A 295 0.81 -3.96 16.76
C TYR A 295 1.05 -2.46 16.54
N GLY A 296 0.29 -1.64 17.26
CA GLY A 296 0.33 -0.20 17.18
C GLY A 296 0.48 0.45 18.55
N GLN A 297 0.76 1.77 18.58
CA GLN A 297 0.97 2.52 19.81
C GLN A 297 0.20 3.84 19.77
N ASN A 298 -0.47 4.16 20.89
CA ASN A 298 -0.96 5.51 21.12
C ASN A 298 0.13 6.40 21.75
N GLY A 299 -0.17 7.66 21.94
CA GLY A 299 0.65 8.56 22.75
C GLY A 299 0.98 9.89 22.09
N ASN A 300 1.81 10.63 22.80
CA ASN A 300 2.28 11.95 22.42
C ASN A 300 3.77 11.88 22.03
N GLY A 301 4.06 12.09 20.79
CA GLY A 301 5.40 11.82 20.29
C GLY A 301 5.65 10.31 20.33
N PHE A 302 6.88 9.87 20.45
CA PHE A 302 7.21 8.45 20.31
C PHE A 302 7.25 7.70 21.64
N ASN A 303 7.49 8.42 22.73
CA ASN A 303 7.92 7.83 23.99
C ASN A 303 6.95 8.10 25.15
N HIS A 304 5.94 8.92 24.91
CA HIS A 304 5.00 9.34 25.95
C HIS A 304 3.61 8.80 25.65
N GLY A 305 2.87 8.47 26.70
CA GLY A 305 1.49 8.04 26.60
C GLY A 305 0.53 9.18 26.27
N PRO A 306 -0.79 8.90 26.29
CA PRO A 306 -1.82 9.90 26.01
C PRO A 306 -1.83 11.09 26.94
N GLY A 307 -1.36 10.95 28.17
CA GLY A 307 -1.21 12.04 29.15
C GLY A 307 0.26 12.37 29.43
N PRO A 308 0.54 13.50 30.09
CA PRO A 308 1.90 13.96 30.37
C PRO A 308 2.75 12.94 31.14
N GLU A 309 2.13 12.22 32.08
CA GLU A 309 2.76 11.23 32.94
C GLU A 309 2.46 9.78 32.51
N ALA A 310 1.66 9.58 31.45
CA ALA A 310 1.22 8.25 31.07
C ALA A 310 2.27 7.57 30.18
N MET A 311 2.39 6.25 30.33
CA MET A 311 3.15 5.42 29.39
C MET A 311 2.33 5.13 28.14
N PRO A 312 2.99 4.96 26.98
CA PRO A 312 2.28 4.57 25.77
C PRO A 312 1.62 3.19 25.93
N GLU A 313 0.40 3.06 25.41
CA GLU A 313 -0.27 1.77 25.28
C GLU A 313 0.06 1.15 23.93
N VAL A 314 0.34 -0.15 23.93
CA VAL A 314 0.58 -0.94 22.75
C VAL A 314 -0.60 -1.87 22.53
N PHE A 315 -1.19 -1.80 21.34
CA PHE A 315 -2.33 -2.60 20.93
C PHE A 315 -1.90 -3.66 19.90
N MET A 316 -2.22 -4.92 20.15
CA MET A 316 -2.12 -5.96 19.12
C MET A 316 -3.29 -5.77 18.16
N THR A 317 -3.02 -5.27 16.96
CA THR A 317 -4.05 -4.97 15.96
C THR A 317 -4.08 -5.97 14.83
N ASN A 318 -3.01 -6.73 14.67
CA ASN A 318 -2.89 -7.85 13.73
C ASN A 318 -3.34 -7.53 12.31
N MET A 319 -2.92 -6.41 11.74
CA MET A 319 -3.26 -6.03 10.38
C MET A 319 -2.06 -5.44 9.60
N LEU A 320 -2.05 -5.70 8.31
CA LEU A 320 -1.26 -4.97 7.32
C LEU A 320 -2.25 -4.25 6.41
N ILE A 321 -2.17 -2.92 6.36
CA ILE A 321 -3.04 -2.08 5.53
C ILE A 321 -2.21 -1.61 4.35
N PHE A 322 -2.64 -1.85 3.12
CA PHE A 322 -1.79 -1.55 1.97
C PHE A 322 -2.58 -1.13 0.73
N GLY A 323 -1.91 -0.47 -0.20
CA GLY A 323 -2.47 -0.01 -1.46
C GLY A 323 -1.50 0.83 -2.27
N LYS A 324 -1.90 1.22 -3.46
CA LYS A 324 -1.06 2.03 -4.35
C LYS A 324 -1.12 3.52 -4.02
N ASP A 325 -2.26 4.03 -3.56
CA ASP A 325 -2.45 5.44 -3.20
C ASP A 325 -2.22 5.65 -1.70
N ALA A 326 -1.19 6.45 -1.36
CA ALA A 326 -0.81 6.69 0.03
C ALA A 326 -1.88 7.44 0.82
N PHE A 327 -2.62 8.37 0.19
CA PHE A 327 -3.69 9.10 0.86
C PHE A 327 -4.87 8.21 1.19
N ASN A 328 -5.27 7.33 0.28
CA ASN A 328 -6.35 6.37 0.55
C ASN A 328 -5.96 5.38 1.65
N VAL A 329 -4.72 4.88 1.63
CA VAL A 329 -4.18 4.01 2.69
C VAL A 329 -4.18 4.74 4.04
N ASP A 330 -3.80 6.01 4.07
CA ASP A 330 -3.77 6.82 5.29
C ASP A 330 -5.17 7.17 5.80
N ILE A 331 -6.13 7.50 4.92
CA ILE A 331 -7.51 7.77 5.30
C ILE A 331 -8.12 6.53 5.98
N VAL A 332 -7.94 5.34 5.39
CA VAL A 332 -8.38 4.07 5.98
C VAL A 332 -7.64 3.80 7.29
N GLY A 333 -6.32 4.00 7.31
CA GLY A 333 -5.48 3.84 8.51
C GLY A 333 -5.89 4.76 9.65
N HIS A 334 -6.22 6.04 9.37
CA HIS A 334 -6.71 6.98 10.39
C HIS A 334 -8.05 6.53 10.95
N TRP A 335 -8.98 6.12 10.10
CA TRP A 335 -10.26 5.61 10.57
C TRP A 335 -10.10 4.38 11.46
N LEU A 336 -9.25 3.42 11.06
CA LEU A 336 -8.93 2.24 11.87
C LEU A 336 -8.21 2.60 13.18
N GLY A 337 -7.44 3.68 13.18
CA GLY A 337 -6.83 4.27 14.38
C GLY A 337 -7.79 5.02 15.29
N GLY A 338 -9.10 4.96 15.02
CA GLY A 338 -10.12 5.61 15.85
C GLY A 338 -10.35 7.08 15.53
N HIS A 339 -9.82 7.59 14.42
CA HIS A 339 -9.89 9.00 14.06
C HIS A 339 -10.73 9.24 12.81
N GLU A 340 -11.52 10.28 12.80
CA GLU A 340 -12.24 10.70 11.61
C GLU A 340 -11.28 11.48 10.68
N PRO A 341 -11.01 11.02 9.45
CA PRO A 341 -10.12 11.71 8.51
C PRO A 341 -10.53 13.16 8.24
N GLY A 342 -11.82 13.46 8.24
CA GLY A 342 -12.33 14.81 8.10
C GLY A 342 -11.90 15.80 9.19
N ASN A 343 -11.39 15.32 10.32
CA ASN A 343 -10.83 16.15 11.39
C ASN A 343 -9.34 16.46 11.21
N PHE A 344 -8.71 15.97 10.12
CA PHE A 344 -7.29 16.19 9.85
C PHE A 344 -7.08 17.15 8.67
N GLY A 345 -6.41 18.26 8.91
CA GLY A 345 -6.06 19.23 7.87
C GLY A 345 -5.26 18.67 6.71
N LEU A 346 -4.43 17.64 6.95
CA LEU A 346 -3.68 16.93 5.91
C LEU A 346 -4.58 16.46 4.77
N PHE A 347 -5.73 15.87 5.07
CA PHE A 347 -6.62 15.34 4.05
C PHE A 347 -7.40 16.44 3.33
N HIS A 348 -7.78 17.53 4.03
CA HIS A 348 -8.41 18.70 3.41
C HIS A 348 -7.49 19.36 2.41
N ILE A 349 -6.25 19.66 2.80
CA ILE A 349 -5.26 20.29 1.95
C ILE A 349 -4.83 19.33 0.83
N GLY A 350 -4.72 18.03 1.12
CA GLY A 350 -4.45 17.01 0.12
C GLY A 350 -5.52 16.97 -0.98
N LYS A 351 -6.80 17.11 -0.59
CA LYS A 351 -7.91 17.20 -1.55
C LYS A 351 -7.87 18.51 -2.34
N GLU A 352 -7.67 19.65 -1.68
CA GLU A 352 -7.54 20.95 -2.35
C GLU A 352 -6.42 20.95 -3.39
N ARG A 353 -5.29 20.33 -3.07
CA ARG A 353 -4.13 20.24 -3.96
C ARG A 353 -4.20 19.05 -4.95
N GLY A 354 -5.31 18.32 -5.00
CA GLY A 354 -5.56 17.26 -5.98
C GLY A 354 -4.70 15.99 -5.79
N VAL A 355 -4.08 15.79 -4.63
CA VAL A 355 -3.33 14.56 -4.31
C VAL A 355 -4.19 13.52 -3.60
N SER A 356 -5.34 13.90 -3.07
CA SER A 356 -6.40 13.03 -2.56
C SER A 356 -7.71 13.33 -3.26
N THR A 357 -8.58 12.33 -3.41
CA THR A 357 -9.88 12.46 -4.08
C THR A 357 -11.04 12.57 -3.10
N THR A 358 -10.86 12.10 -1.87
CA THR A 358 -11.92 12.06 -0.85
C THR A 358 -11.37 12.35 0.54
N LEU A 359 -12.26 12.75 1.45
CA LEU A 359 -12.03 12.75 2.91
C LEU A 359 -12.75 11.57 3.57
N ASN A 360 -13.77 11.03 2.90
CA ASN A 360 -14.67 10.05 3.48
C ASN A 360 -14.12 8.62 3.29
N PRO A 361 -13.76 7.92 4.37
CA PRO A 361 -13.26 6.55 4.27
C PRO A 361 -14.27 5.58 3.64
N ALA A 362 -15.56 5.87 3.72
CA ALA A 362 -16.61 5.04 3.08
C ALA A 362 -16.60 5.13 1.54
N ASN A 363 -15.95 6.14 0.96
CA ASN A 363 -15.79 6.29 -0.49
C ASN A 363 -14.59 5.52 -1.05
N ILE A 364 -13.74 4.95 -0.19
CA ILE A 364 -12.58 4.15 -0.57
C ILE A 364 -12.99 2.68 -0.59
N PRO A 365 -12.74 1.95 -1.69
CA PRO A 365 -12.93 0.51 -1.71
C PRO A 365 -11.95 -0.18 -0.79
N VAL A 366 -12.46 -0.89 0.20
CA VAL A 366 -11.66 -1.66 1.13
C VAL A 366 -11.89 -3.15 0.90
N TYR A 367 -10.80 -3.88 0.74
CA TYR A 367 -10.84 -5.33 0.56
C TYR A 367 -10.11 -6.03 1.70
N LEU A 368 -10.77 -7.01 2.31
CA LEU A 368 -10.09 -7.98 3.16
C LEU A 368 -9.27 -8.91 2.25
N TRP A 369 -7.96 -9.01 2.50
CA TRP A 369 -7.05 -9.87 1.76
C TRP A 369 -6.90 -11.21 2.48
N GLU A 370 -7.52 -12.23 1.96
CA GLU A 370 -7.47 -13.61 2.47
C GLU A 370 -6.67 -14.52 1.51
N ASP A 371 -6.38 -15.73 1.92
CA ASP A 371 -5.65 -16.71 1.07
C ASP A 371 -6.42 -17.05 -0.22
N GLY A 372 -7.73 -16.90 -0.23
CA GLY A 372 -8.60 -17.03 -1.41
C GLY A 372 -8.67 -15.80 -2.29
N GLY A 373 -7.93 -14.74 -1.98
CA GLY A 373 -7.91 -13.48 -2.70
C GLY A 373 -8.66 -12.33 -2.01
N PRO A 374 -8.77 -11.16 -2.68
CA PRO A 374 -9.39 -9.97 -2.11
C PRO A 374 -10.91 -10.06 -2.09
N LYS A 375 -11.51 -9.78 -0.93
CA LYS A 375 -12.95 -9.74 -0.70
C LYS A 375 -13.37 -8.31 -0.35
N LEU A 376 -14.22 -7.69 -1.18
CA LEU A 376 -14.76 -6.36 -0.88
C LEU A 376 -15.48 -6.40 0.47
N THR A 377 -15.05 -5.55 1.39
CA THR A 377 -15.50 -5.57 2.78
C THR A 377 -15.72 -4.14 3.24
N PRO A 378 -16.94 -3.79 3.70
CA PRO A 378 -17.17 -2.46 4.26
C PRO A 378 -16.18 -2.13 5.37
N ILE A 379 -15.63 -0.92 5.37
CA ILE A 379 -14.65 -0.50 6.38
C ILE A 379 -15.21 -0.65 7.81
N SER A 380 -16.52 -0.47 7.99
CA SER A 380 -17.23 -0.64 9.26
C SER A 380 -17.16 -2.05 9.85
N ASN A 381 -16.77 -3.05 9.06
CA ASN A 381 -16.60 -4.42 9.54
C ASN A 381 -15.26 -4.65 10.26
N PHE A 382 -14.35 -3.69 10.17
CA PHE A 382 -13.06 -3.76 10.84
C PHE A 382 -13.10 -3.07 12.21
N LYS A 383 -12.40 -3.67 13.18
CA LYS A 383 -12.29 -3.08 14.52
C LYS A 383 -11.40 -1.84 14.49
N ARG A 384 -11.89 -0.74 15.04
CA ARG A 384 -11.10 0.46 15.28
C ARG A 384 -10.26 0.32 16.56
N THR A 385 -9.05 0.86 16.54
CA THR A 385 -8.14 0.90 17.68
C THR A 385 -7.94 2.35 18.11
N PRO A 386 -8.23 2.73 19.36
CA PRO A 386 -8.18 4.13 19.79
C PRO A 386 -6.73 4.60 19.99
N LEU A 387 -6.06 4.98 18.92
CA LEU A 387 -4.71 5.57 18.96
C LEU A 387 -4.80 7.05 19.33
N ALA A 388 -4.93 7.36 20.62
CA ALA A 388 -4.97 8.74 21.11
C ALA A 388 -3.76 9.55 20.67
N THR A 389 -3.96 10.81 20.33
CA THR A 389 -2.92 11.75 19.87
C THR A 389 -3.15 13.14 20.46
N LEU A 390 -2.10 13.95 20.49
CA LEU A 390 -2.17 15.39 20.84
C LEU A 390 -2.40 16.30 19.63
N TYR A 391 -2.81 15.76 18.50
CA TYR A 391 -2.98 16.55 17.28
C TYR A 391 -3.79 17.82 17.53
N LEU A 392 -3.11 18.98 17.41
CA LEU A 392 -3.66 20.31 17.65
C LEU A 392 -4.45 20.45 18.96
N ALA A 393 -4.07 19.74 20.03
CA ALA A 393 -4.64 19.96 21.34
C ALA A 393 -4.27 21.36 21.82
N LYS A 394 -5.24 22.07 22.45
CA LYS A 394 -5.00 23.36 23.10
C LYS A 394 -4.30 23.14 24.45
N SER A 395 -3.56 24.14 24.92
CA SER A 395 -2.95 24.09 26.25
C SER A 395 -4.03 23.88 27.29
N GLY A 396 -3.82 22.87 28.16
CA GLY A 396 -4.78 22.53 29.22
C GLY A 396 -5.95 21.64 28.82
N GLU A 397 -6.11 21.33 27.53
CA GLU A 397 -7.10 20.35 27.06
C GLU A 397 -6.60 18.91 27.28
N PRO A 398 -7.52 17.94 27.52
CA PRO A 398 -7.16 16.54 27.56
C PRO A 398 -6.68 16.06 26.18
N GLN A 399 -6.04 14.90 26.15
CA GLN A 399 -5.66 14.23 24.91
C GLN A 399 -6.84 14.13 23.97
N TYR A 400 -6.61 14.50 22.70
CA TYR A 400 -7.62 14.44 21.67
C TYR A 400 -7.83 13.00 21.20
N HIS A 401 -9.05 12.50 21.41
CA HIS A 401 -9.48 11.20 20.92
C HIS A 401 -10.49 11.41 19.80
N MET A 402 -10.04 11.42 18.55
CA MET A 402 -10.88 11.70 17.38
C MET A 402 -12.01 10.69 17.18
N ILE A 403 -11.92 9.51 17.75
CA ILE A 403 -13.00 8.52 17.75
C ILE A 403 -14.30 9.05 18.40
N ASN A 404 -14.16 9.99 19.32
CA ASN A 404 -15.29 10.59 20.03
C ASN A 404 -15.81 11.88 19.37
N GLU A 405 -15.20 12.28 18.27
CA GLU A 405 -15.55 13.49 17.55
C GLU A 405 -16.00 13.15 16.11
N PRO A 406 -17.30 12.85 15.91
CA PRO A 406 -17.82 12.53 14.59
C PRO A 406 -17.62 13.69 13.62
N PHE A 407 -17.33 13.36 12.37
CA PHE A 407 -17.24 14.32 11.29
C PHE A 407 -18.39 14.08 10.29
N ALA A 408 -19.10 15.15 9.94
CA ALA A 408 -20.13 15.11 8.90
C ALA A 408 -19.45 15.22 7.53
N TYR A 409 -19.27 14.11 6.86
CA TYR A 409 -18.72 14.11 5.50
C TYR A 409 -19.72 14.74 4.55
N PRO A 410 -19.34 15.75 3.75
CA PRO A 410 -20.18 16.25 2.69
C PRO A 410 -20.48 15.11 1.71
N ASP A 411 -21.66 15.14 1.08
CA ASP A 411 -22.00 14.23 -0.02
C ASP A 411 -21.02 14.45 -1.17
N GLU A 412 -19.90 13.75 -1.12
CA GLU A 412 -18.95 13.70 -2.21
C GLU A 412 -19.50 12.77 -3.29
N PRO A 413 -19.48 13.16 -4.57
CA PRO A 413 -19.72 12.19 -5.62
C PRO A 413 -18.68 11.08 -5.42
N ARG A 414 -19.14 9.87 -5.11
CA ARG A 414 -18.29 8.68 -5.05
C ARG A 414 -17.46 8.67 -6.31
N SER A 415 -16.13 8.55 -6.17
CA SER A 415 -15.25 8.57 -7.32
C SER A 415 -15.75 7.57 -8.36
N ALA A 416 -15.78 7.96 -9.63
CA ALA A 416 -16.43 7.22 -10.72
C ALA A 416 -15.88 5.79 -10.92
N CYS A 417 -14.82 5.40 -10.21
CA CYS A 417 -14.28 4.04 -10.23
C CYS A 417 -15.10 3.05 -9.40
N LEU A 418 -15.90 3.55 -8.41
CA LEU A 418 -16.73 2.71 -7.54
C LEU A 418 -18.05 3.40 -7.18
N SER A 419 -18.40 4.46 -7.87
CA SER A 419 -19.78 4.85 -7.87
C SER A 419 -20.54 3.61 -8.31
N GLY A 420 -21.29 3.01 -7.41
CA GLY A 420 -22.46 2.28 -7.81
C GLY A 420 -23.18 3.22 -8.77
N GLY A 421 -22.74 3.19 -10.04
CA GLY A 421 -23.32 4.03 -11.07
C GLY A 421 -24.79 3.80 -11.02
N THR A 422 -25.58 4.83 -11.33
CA THR A 422 -27.02 4.67 -11.60
C THR A 422 -27.27 3.61 -12.69
N LYS A 423 -26.20 3.01 -13.25
CA LYS A 423 -26.22 1.93 -14.25
C LYS A 423 -25.46 0.71 -13.74
N PRO A 424 -26.04 -0.49 -13.87
CA PRO A 424 -25.33 -1.73 -13.63
C PRO A 424 -24.09 -1.84 -14.52
N GLY A 425 -23.02 -2.46 -14.02
CA GLY A 425 -21.77 -2.64 -14.75
C GLY A 425 -21.23 -4.06 -14.57
N LEU A 426 -20.56 -4.58 -15.61
CA LEU A 426 -19.89 -5.85 -15.59
C LEU A 426 -18.48 -5.70 -16.16
N ARG A 427 -17.46 -6.07 -15.40
CA ARG A 427 -16.05 -6.01 -15.78
C ARG A 427 -15.37 -7.35 -15.48
N VAL A 428 -14.55 -7.81 -16.41
CA VAL A 428 -13.74 -9.03 -16.23
C VAL A 428 -12.30 -8.63 -16.02
N LEU A 429 -11.72 -9.11 -14.94
CA LEU A 429 -10.32 -8.89 -14.57
C LEU A 429 -9.62 -10.23 -14.70
N GLY A 430 -8.82 -10.40 -15.76
CA GLY A 430 -8.07 -11.63 -16.00
C GLY A 430 -6.87 -11.77 -15.07
N VAL A 431 -6.68 -12.94 -14.48
CA VAL A 431 -5.48 -13.29 -13.71
C VAL A 431 -4.71 -14.37 -14.48
N ASN A 432 -3.63 -13.99 -15.13
CA ASN A 432 -2.70 -14.92 -15.78
C ASN A 432 -1.51 -15.17 -14.82
N ARG A 433 -1.21 -16.44 -14.53
CA ARG A 433 0.05 -16.83 -13.89
C ARG A 433 1.01 -17.34 -14.94
N PRO A 434 2.26 -16.84 -15.01
CA PRO A 434 3.27 -17.33 -15.94
C PRO A 434 3.54 -18.83 -15.72
N GLY A 435 3.56 -19.62 -16.78
CA GLY A 435 3.94 -21.04 -16.76
C GLY A 435 2.90 -22.04 -16.24
N GLN A 436 1.79 -21.57 -15.74
CA GLN A 436 0.56 -22.36 -15.51
C GLN A 436 -0.59 -21.56 -16.09
N GLY A 437 -1.49 -22.18 -16.83
CA GLY A 437 -2.68 -21.52 -17.35
C GLY A 437 -3.43 -20.76 -16.25
N PRO A 438 -4.30 -19.79 -16.58
CA PRO A 438 -4.94 -18.93 -15.60
C PRO A 438 -5.61 -19.76 -14.51
N SER A 439 -5.18 -19.60 -13.27
CA SER A 439 -5.73 -20.35 -12.13
C SER A 439 -7.07 -19.81 -11.67
N SER A 440 -7.35 -18.55 -11.97
CA SER A 440 -8.65 -17.92 -11.69
C SER A 440 -8.87 -16.66 -12.53
N VAL A 441 -10.15 -16.30 -12.70
CA VAL A 441 -10.61 -15.06 -13.31
C VAL A 441 -11.53 -14.36 -12.33
N VAL A 442 -11.24 -13.11 -11.99
CA VAL A 442 -12.12 -12.28 -11.17
C VAL A 442 -13.07 -11.51 -12.06
N VAL A 443 -14.35 -11.55 -11.72
CA VAL A 443 -15.41 -10.81 -12.37
C VAL A 443 -16.01 -9.83 -11.38
N GLU A 444 -15.87 -8.54 -11.67
CA GLU A 444 -16.46 -7.46 -10.90
C GLU A 444 -17.78 -7.03 -11.53
N TYR A 445 -18.81 -6.82 -10.71
CA TYR A 445 -20.08 -6.29 -11.16
C TYR A 445 -20.69 -5.31 -10.15
N ASN A 446 -21.43 -4.34 -10.67
CA ASN A 446 -22.04 -3.30 -9.87
C ASN A 446 -23.58 -3.37 -9.96
N LEU A 447 -24.23 -3.30 -8.80
CA LEU A 447 -25.68 -3.22 -8.66
C LEU A 447 -26.08 -1.82 -8.18
N PRO A 448 -26.91 -1.09 -8.95
CA PRO A 448 -27.36 0.25 -8.56
C PRO A 448 -28.36 0.24 -7.40
N THR A 449 -29.07 -0.86 -7.21
CA THR A 449 -30.07 -1.09 -6.17
C THR A 449 -29.98 -2.51 -5.62
N ASP A 450 -30.44 -2.71 -4.40
CA ASP A 450 -30.65 -4.04 -3.84
C ASP A 450 -31.58 -4.87 -4.72
N GLY A 451 -31.29 -6.16 -4.88
CA GLY A 451 -32.16 -7.02 -5.67
C GLY A 451 -31.54 -8.36 -6.05
N ASN A 452 -32.29 -9.15 -6.79
CA ASN A 452 -31.81 -10.43 -7.28
C ASN A 452 -30.84 -10.22 -8.45
N ALA A 453 -29.66 -10.82 -8.32
CA ALA A 453 -28.65 -10.84 -9.37
C ALA A 453 -28.25 -12.29 -9.69
N SER A 454 -27.86 -12.50 -10.94
CA SER A 454 -27.16 -13.72 -11.37
C SER A 454 -25.95 -13.38 -12.21
N LEU A 455 -24.84 -14.04 -11.96
CA LEU A 455 -23.60 -13.94 -12.71
C LEU A 455 -23.23 -15.35 -13.18
N GLU A 456 -23.35 -15.62 -14.46
CA GLU A 456 -23.23 -16.94 -15.05
C GLU A 456 -22.16 -16.96 -16.14
N LEU A 457 -21.50 -18.11 -16.30
CA LEU A 457 -20.49 -18.35 -17.33
C LEU A 457 -21.01 -19.33 -18.39
N TYR A 458 -20.72 -19.02 -19.64
CA TYR A 458 -21.07 -19.81 -20.81
C TYR A 458 -19.84 -20.09 -21.66
N ASN A 459 -19.76 -21.28 -22.25
CA ASN A 459 -18.73 -21.61 -23.24
C ASN A 459 -19.08 -21.05 -24.63
N ALA A 460 -18.21 -21.29 -25.62
CA ALA A 460 -18.39 -20.82 -27.00
C ALA A 460 -19.63 -21.41 -27.69
N THR A 461 -20.12 -22.58 -27.25
CA THR A 461 -21.32 -23.22 -27.76
C THR A 461 -22.60 -22.70 -27.10
N GLY A 462 -22.49 -21.83 -26.10
CA GLY A 462 -23.63 -21.26 -25.41
C GLY A 462 -24.12 -22.10 -24.21
N ASP A 463 -23.39 -23.16 -23.83
CA ASP A 463 -23.71 -23.97 -22.68
C ASP A 463 -23.24 -23.29 -21.39
N ARG A 464 -24.07 -23.32 -20.34
CA ARG A 464 -23.72 -22.75 -19.05
C ARG A 464 -22.72 -23.66 -18.33
N VAL A 465 -21.50 -23.15 -18.13
CA VAL A 465 -20.39 -23.89 -17.49
C VAL A 465 -20.18 -23.53 -16.02
N GLY A 466 -20.82 -22.45 -15.54
CA GLY A 466 -20.71 -22.06 -14.14
C GLY A 466 -21.71 -21.00 -13.71
N VAL A 467 -21.89 -20.89 -12.39
CA VAL A 467 -22.63 -19.81 -11.73
C VAL A 467 -21.69 -19.21 -10.68
N LEU A 468 -21.34 -17.94 -10.86
CA LEU A 468 -20.40 -17.24 -9.96
C LEU A 468 -21.15 -16.56 -8.80
N ALA A 469 -22.34 -16.03 -9.08
CA ALA A 469 -23.20 -15.43 -8.07
C ALA A 469 -24.67 -15.63 -8.43
N ARG A 470 -25.54 -15.85 -7.43
CA ARG A 470 -27.01 -15.95 -7.62
C ARG A 470 -27.73 -15.67 -6.33
N GLY A 471 -28.78 -14.85 -6.41
CA GLY A 471 -29.69 -14.55 -5.30
C GLY A 471 -29.78 -13.05 -5.02
N HIS A 472 -30.39 -12.72 -3.88
CA HIS A 472 -30.54 -11.34 -3.45
C HIS A 472 -29.17 -10.78 -3.02
N GLN A 473 -28.83 -9.59 -3.55
CA GLN A 473 -27.57 -8.90 -3.29
C GLN A 473 -27.83 -7.43 -2.98
N ALA A 474 -27.05 -6.85 -2.11
CA ALA A 474 -27.11 -5.43 -1.79
C ALA A 474 -26.64 -4.57 -2.98
N ARG A 475 -27.08 -3.34 -3.05
CA ARG A 475 -26.52 -2.35 -3.98
C ARG A 475 -25.00 -2.21 -3.73
N GLY A 476 -24.25 -1.95 -4.77
CA GLY A 476 -22.81 -1.72 -4.69
C GLY A 476 -22.02 -2.60 -5.65
N THR A 477 -20.71 -2.53 -5.53
CA THR A 477 -19.79 -3.35 -6.32
C THR A 477 -19.52 -4.68 -5.64
N HIS A 478 -19.57 -5.73 -6.41
CA HIS A 478 -19.33 -7.10 -5.99
C HIS A 478 -18.23 -7.71 -6.85
N ALA A 479 -17.49 -8.64 -6.29
CA ALA A 479 -16.51 -9.45 -7.02
C ALA A 479 -16.83 -10.93 -6.85
N ALA A 480 -16.68 -11.69 -7.93
CA ALA A 480 -16.81 -13.14 -7.92
C ALA A 480 -15.63 -13.77 -8.65
N GLU A 481 -15.09 -14.85 -8.11
CA GLU A 481 -13.95 -15.54 -8.68
C GLU A 481 -14.39 -16.81 -9.40
N TRP A 482 -13.83 -16.99 -10.60
CA TRP A 482 -13.94 -18.23 -11.36
C TRP A 482 -12.62 -18.99 -11.31
N ASN A 483 -12.60 -20.14 -10.64
CA ASN A 483 -11.47 -21.06 -10.67
C ASN A 483 -11.42 -21.75 -12.05
N THR A 484 -10.35 -21.51 -12.80
CA THR A 484 -10.19 -21.96 -14.17
C THR A 484 -9.41 -23.27 -14.32
N HIS A 485 -8.99 -23.91 -13.23
CA HIS A 485 -8.18 -25.13 -13.26
C HIS A 485 -8.80 -26.30 -14.08
N LYS A 486 -10.11 -26.33 -14.15
CA LYS A 486 -10.85 -27.37 -14.91
C LYS A 486 -11.47 -26.84 -16.19
N ALA A 487 -11.21 -25.59 -16.53
CA ALA A 487 -11.73 -24.99 -17.75
C ALA A 487 -10.76 -25.21 -18.93
N ALA A 488 -11.27 -25.63 -20.05
CA ALA A 488 -10.47 -25.76 -21.28
C ALA A 488 -10.03 -24.38 -21.78
N PRO A 489 -8.86 -24.27 -22.42
CA PRO A 489 -8.50 -23.05 -23.15
C PRO A 489 -9.59 -22.67 -24.16
N GLY A 490 -9.90 -21.40 -24.27
CA GLY A 490 -10.94 -20.95 -25.18
C GLY A 490 -11.65 -19.67 -24.73
N THR A 491 -12.66 -19.27 -25.47
CA THR A 491 -13.47 -18.09 -25.19
C THR A 491 -14.72 -18.47 -24.42
N TYR A 492 -14.93 -17.76 -23.32
CA TYR A 492 -16.12 -17.86 -22.48
C TYR A 492 -16.86 -16.52 -22.47
N VAL A 493 -18.12 -16.55 -22.08
CA VAL A 493 -18.95 -15.35 -21.89
C VAL A 493 -19.45 -15.32 -20.45
N CYS A 494 -19.07 -14.30 -19.74
CA CYS A 494 -19.64 -13.99 -18.44
C CYS A 494 -20.87 -13.10 -18.64
N ARG A 495 -22.04 -13.53 -18.16
CA ARG A 495 -23.32 -12.81 -18.30
C ARG A 495 -23.89 -12.48 -16.92
N MET A 496 -24.18 -11.22 -16.72
CA MET A 496 -24.84 -10.70 -15.53
C MET A 496 -26.28 -10.31 -15.84
N ARG A 497 -27.20 -10.71 -15.00
CA ARG A 497 -28.61 -10.28 -15.01
C ARG A 497 -28.99 -9.78 -13.62
N ALA A 498 -29.55 -8.59 -13.54
CA ALA A 498 -30.03 -7.98 -12.31
C ALA A 498 -31.05 -6.90 -12.58
N ASN A 499 -32.21 -6.92 -11.92
CA ASN A 499 -33.20 -5.85 -11.95
C ASN A 499 -33.51 -5.29 -13.36
N GLY A 500 -33.74 -6.18 -14.35
CA GLY A 500 -34.00 -5.82 -15.72
C GLY A 500 -32.76 -5.48 -16.58
N PHE A 501 -31.58 -5.59 -16.01
CA PHE A 501 -30.30 -5.40 -16.69
C PHE A 501 -29.72 -6.74 -17.14
N ASP A 502 -29.20 -6.79 -18.36
CA ASP A 502 -28.54 -7.97 -18.96
C ASP A 502 -27.28 -7.51 -19.69
N GLN A 503 -26.13 -7.90 -19.20
CA GLN A 503 -24.84 -7.54 -19.79
C GLN A 503 -23.92 -8.74 -19.87
N SER A 504 -23.12 -8.81 -20.93
CA SER A 504 -22.16 -9.87 -21.13
C SER A 504 -20.75 -9.33 -21.41
N ARG A 505 -19.74 -10.08 -20.97
CA ARG A 505 -18.32 -9.83 -21.26
C ARG A 505 -17.63 -11.11 -21.67
N ARG A 506 -16.72 -11.01 -22.66
CA ARG A 506 -15.88 -12.13 -23.06
C ARG A 506 -14.71 -12.32 -22.11
N VAL A 507 -14.37 -13.58 -21.88
CA VAL A 507 -13.22 -14.04 -21.11
C VAL A 507 -12.48 -15.02 -21.97
N THR A 508 -11.21 -14.77 -22.27
CA THR A 508 -10.38 -15.71 -23.05
C THR A 508 -9.35 -16.34 -22.13
N LEU A 509 -9.37 -17.66 -22.03
CA LEU A 509 -8.35 -18.45 -21.36
C LEU A 509 -7.30 -18.83 -22.39
N ALA A 510 -6.05 -18.41 -22.18
CA ALA A 510 -4.92 -18.88 -22.97
C ALA A 510 -4.64 -20.35 -22.66
N GLY A 511 -4.20 -21.10 -23.66
CA GLY A 511 -3.78 -22.50 -23.53
C GLY A 511 -2.37 -22.64 -22.98
#